data_a3c611c9f7fb92ef230be023cc513d1b
#
_entry.id   a3c611c9f7fb92ef230be023cc513d1b
#
_cell.length_a   1.000
_cell.length_b   1.000
_cell.length_c   1.000
_cell.angle_alpha   90.00
_cell.angle_beta   90.00
_cell.angle_gamma   90.00
#
_symmetry.space_group_name_H-M   'P 1'
#
loop_
_entity.id
_entity.type
_entity.pdbx_description
1 polymer ?
#
loop_
_entity_poly.entity_id
_entity_poly.type
_entity_poly.pdbx_seq_one_letter_code
_entity_poly.pdbx_strand_id
1 'polypeptide(L)'
;MQSDVWGLTGGNFAQSSITINGWLRDFLWAQASQVLTSYGQSISMYGLMFLGAHFIWAFSLMFLFSGRGYWQELFESIVWAHNKLKVAPTIQPRALSITQGRAVGVTHLSLIHI
;
A
#
# COMPACT_ATOMS: atom_id res chain seq x y z
N MET A 1 -2.45 0.99 21.94
CA MET A 1 -1.92 0.08 20.92
C MET A 1 -0.56 -0.53 21.28
N GLN A 2 0.40 0.28 21.64
CA GLN A 2 1.74 -0.24 22.01
C GLN A 2 1.68 -1.19 23.21
N SER A 3 0.89 -0.84 24.23
CA SER A 3 0.73 -1.70 25.40
C SER A 3 0.04 -3.01 25.07
N ASP A 4 -0.89 -3.00 24.12
CA ASP A 4 -1.56 -4.23 23.68
C ASP A 4 -0.59 -5.14 22.94
N VAL A 5 0.28 -4.56 22.12
CA VAL A 5 1.33 -5.30 21.41
C VAL A 5 2.29 -5.93 22.42
N TRP A 6 2.66 -5.18 23.45
CA TRP A 6 3.56 -5.70 24.49
C TRP A 6 2.93 -6.90 25.22
N GLY A 7 1.64 -6.81 25.50
CA GLY A 7 0.94 -7.92 26.13
C GLY A 7 0.87 -9.15 25.26
N LEU A 8 0.58 -8.98 23.98
CA LEU A 8 0.47 -10.08 23.02
C LEU A 8 1.78 -10.81 22.80
N THR A 9 2.89 -10.11 22.87
CA THR A 9 4.20 -10.71 22.67
C THR A 9 4.83 -11.24 23.94
N GLY A 10 4.07 -11.29 25.03
CA GLY A 10 4.58 -11.77 26.33
C GLY A 10 5.57 -10.81 26.96
N GLY A 11 5.55 -9.56 26.56
CA GLY A 11 6.43 -8.55 27.13
C GLY A 11 7.81 -8.46 26.49
N ASN A 12 8.09 -9.24 25.43
CA ASN A 12 9.41 -9.24 24.80
C ASN A 12 9.42 -8.54 23.44
N PHE A 13 8.43 -7.67 23.18
CA PHE A 13 8.33 -6.98 21.89
C PHE A 13 9.61 -6.18 21.57
N ALA A 14 10.18 -5.53 22.58
CA ALA A 14 11.40 -4.74 22.37
C ALA A 14 12.56 -5.58 21.85
N GLN A 15 12.66 -6.84 22.25
CA GLN A 15 13.70 -7.74 21.77
C GLN A 15 13.35 -8.37 20.44
N SER A 16 12.10 -8.80 20.27
CA SER A 16 11.67 -9.47 19.05
C SER A 16 11.58 -8.52 17.87
N SER A 17 11.31 -7.23 18.11
CA SER A 17 11.15 -6.26 17.02
C SER A 17 12.45 -5.85 16.34
N ILE A 18 13.60 -6.33 16.81
CA ILE A 18 14.87 -6.04 16.17
C ILE A 18 15.12 -6.87 14.92
N THR A 19 14.30 -7.89 14.66
CA THR A 19 14.42 -8.70 13.45
C THR A 19 13.07 -8.78 12.73
N ILE A 20 13.13 -9.02 11.43
CA ILE A 20 11.92 -9.23 10.63
C ILE A 20 11.19 -10.50 11.09
N ASN A 21 11.92 -11.54 11.48
CA ASN A 21 11.31 -12.76 12.00
C ASN A 21 10.50 -12.50 13.26
N GLY A 22 10.99 -11.62 14.13
CA GLY A 22 10.24 -11.23 15.30
C GLY A 22 8.95 -10.48 14.96
N TRP A 23 9.02 -9.58 14.00
CA TRP A 23 7.83 -8.87 13.51
C TRP A 23 6.80 -9.82 12.91
N LEU A 24 7.27 -10.77 12.09
CA LEU A 24 6.38 -11.72 11.44
C LEU A 24 5.75 -12.70 12.42
N ARG A 25 6.57 -13.33 13.27
CA ARG A 25 6.13 -14.36 14.19
C ARG A 25 5.45 -13.80 15.43
N ASP A 26 6.16 -12.94 16.15
CA ASP A 26 5.75 -12.53 17.48
C ASP A 26 4.72 -11.40 17.46
N PHE A 27 4.66 -10.65 16.37
CA PHE A 27 3.68 -9.58 16.23
C PHE A 27 2.57 -9.95 15.26
N LEU A 28 2.86 -10.15 13.99
CA LEU A 28 1.82 -10.35 12.98
C LEU A 28 1.08 -11.67 13.17
N TRP A 29 1.80 -12.75 13.36
CA TRP A 29 1.16 -14.05 13.57
C TRP A 29 0.34 -14.05 14.85
N ALA A 30 0.88 -13.51 15.93
CA ALA A 30 0.19 -13.46 17.20
C ALA A 30 -1.08 -12.58 17.11
N GLN A 31 -0.99 -11.43 16.45
CA GLN A 31 -2.14 -10.56 16.25
C GLN A 31 -3.22 -11.26 15.42
N ALA A 32 -2.83 -11.86 14.31
CA ALA A 32 -3.80 -12.48 13.41
C ALA A 32 -4.50 -13.69 14.06
N SER A 33 -3.76 -14.50 14.81
CA SER A 33 -4.30 -15.73 15.38
C SER A 33 -5.01 -15.53 16.72
N GLN A 34 -4.59 -14.51 17.49
CA GLN A 34 -5.13 -14.32 18.85
C GLN A 34 -6.22 -13.25 18.92
N VAL A 35 -6.15 -12.24 18.06
CA VAL A 35 -7.04 -11.07 18.16
C VAL A 35 -8.16 -11.14 17.15
N LEU A 36 -7.88 -11.57 15.93
CA LEU A 36 -8.86 -11.52 14.84
C LEU A 36 -9.27 -12.91 14.42
N THR A 37 -10.55 -13.18 14.53
CA THR A 37 -11.15 -14.41 14.03
C THR A 37 -11.56 -14.21 12.58
N SER A 38 -11.64 -15.31 11.85
CA SER A 38 -12.04 -15.28 10.45
C SER A 38 -13.56 -15.20 10.25
N TYR A 39 -14.34 -15.10 11.30
CA TYR A 39 -15.81 -15.09 11.26
C TYR A 39 -16.39 -16.28 10.49
N GLY A 40 -15.71 -17.44 10.55
CA GLY A 40 -16.15 -18.63 9.85
C GLY A 40 -15.89 -18.61 8.36
N GLN A 41 -15.19 -17.60 7.85
CA GLN A 41 -14.87 -17.46 6.44
C GLN A 41 -13.39 -17.76 6.20
N SER A 42 -13.05 -18.10 4.96
CA SER A 42 -11.68 -18.39 4.59
C SER A 42 -10.79 -17.15 4.48
N ILE A 43 -11.39 -15.96 4.43
CA ILE A 43 -10.66 -14.69 4.29
C ILE A 43 -10.63 -13.99 5.63
N SER A 44 -9.42 -13.74 6.12
CA SER A 44 -9.21 -13.00 7.36
C SER A 44 -9.31 -11.50 7.08
N MET A 45 -10.11 -10.78 7.88
CA MET A 45 -10.17 -9.32 7.78
C MET A 45 -8.80 -8.70 8.09
N TYR A 46 -8.05 -9.27 9.03
CA TYR A 46 -6.71 -8.79 9.32
C TYR A 46 -5.79 -8.91 8.10
N GLY A 47 -5.85 -10.05 7.39
CA GLY A 47 -5.05 -10.24 6.18
C GLY A 47 -5.39 -9.24 5.09
N LEU A 48 -6.68 -8.97 4.90
CA LEU A 48 -7.12 -7.98 3.92
C LEU A 48 -6.63 -6.58 4.28
N MET A 49 -6.74 -6.19 5.54
CA MET A 49 -6.27 -4.89 6.00
C MET A 49 -4.75 -4.77 5.93
N PHE A 50 -4.04 -5.84 6.26
CA PHE A 50 -2.58 -5.85 6.17
C PHE A 50 -2.12 -5.66 4.72
N LEU A 51 -2.67 -6.44 3.80
CA LEU A 51 -2.31 -6.33 2.40
C LEU A 51 -2.75 -5.00 1.80
N GLY A 52 -3.92 -4.52 2.17
CA GLY A 52 -4.43 -3.24 1.69
C GLY A 52 -3.58 -2.08 2.13
N ALA A 53 -3.16 -2.07 3.40
CA ALA A 53 -2.29 -1.02 3.91
C ALA A 53 -0.94 -1.01 3.20
N HIS A 54 -0.36 -2.19 2.99
CA HIS A 54 0.91 -2.28 2.27
C HIS A 54 0.77 -1.85 0.81
N PHE A 55 -0.35 -2.17 0.17
CA PHE A 55 -0.60 -1.74 -1.19
C PHE A 55 -0.67 -0.21 -1.28
N ILE A 56 -1.41 0.44 -0.39
CA ILE A 56 -1.54 1.90 -0.42
C ILE A 56 -0.19 2.57 -0.12
N TRP A 57 0.57 2.03 0.82
CA TRP A 57 1.90 2.55 1.11
C TRP A 57 2.82 2.45 -0.10
N ALA A 58 2.90 1.28 -0.74
CA ALA A 58 3.74 1.10 -1.92
C ALA A 58 3.25 1.95 -3.09
N PHE A 59 1.93 2.07 -3.25
CA PHE A 59 1.32 2.90 -4.27
C PHE A 59 1.72 4.36 -4.10
N SER A 60 1.74 4.85 -2.84
CA SER A 60 2.16 6.23 -2.57
C SER A 60 3.62 6.48 -2.94
N LEU A 61 4.50 5.51 -2.70
CA LEU A 61 5.91 5.64 -3.05
C LEU A 61 6.12 5.76 -4.54
N MET A 62 5.25 5.14 -5.33
CA MET A 62 5.31 5.25 -6.78
C MET A 62 5.16 6.71 -7.23
N PHE A 63 4.27 7.47 -6.60
CA PHE A 63 4.12 8.89 -6.91
C PHE A 63 5.28 9.72 -6.40
N LEU A 64 5.83 9.36 -5.23
CA LEU A 64 6.88 10.16 -4.59
C LEU A 64 8.23 10.00 -5.29
N PHE A 65 8.54 8.80 -5.76
CA PHE A 65 9.87 8.49 -6.28
C PHE A 65 9.95 8.36 -7.79
N SER A 66 8.83 8.31 -8.49
CA SER A 66 8.84 8.31 -9.95
C SER A 66 8.72 9.73 -10.50
N GLY A 67 9.17 9.90 -11.74
CA GLY A 67 9.02 11.17 -12.43
C GLY A 67 7.85 11.18 -13.38
N ARG A 68 7.51 12.37 -13.85
CA ARG A 68 6.43 12.56 -14.81
C ARG A 68 6.72 11.90 -16.16
N GLY A 69 7.98 11.87 -16.57
CA GLY A 69 8.37 11.41 -17.89
C GLY A 69 7.96 9.99 -18.20
N TYR A 70 8.17 9.07 -17.25
CA TYR A 70 7.78 7.68 -17.43
C TYR A 70 6.27 7.54 -17.68
N TRP A 71 5.47 8.24 -16.90
CA TRP A 71 4.02 8.15 -17.00
C TRP A 71 3.51 8.76 -18.28
N GLN A 72 4.10 9.85 -18.72
CA GLN A 72 3.71 10.48 -19.98
C GLN A 72 4.04 9.56 -21.17
N GLU A 73 5.19 8.93 -21.15
CA GLU A 73 5.56 7.97 -22.19
C GLU A 73 4.64 6.76 -22.21
N LEU A 74 4.28 6.26 -21.02
CA LEU A 74 3.35 5.14 -20.91
C LEU A 74 1.98 5.50 -21.49
N PHE A 75 1.46 6.68 -21.17
CA PHE A 75 0.19 7.14 -21.70
C PHE A 75 0.24 7.34 -23.21
N GLU A 76 1.36 7.80 -23.75
CA GLU A 76 1.51 7.93 -25.19
C GLU A 76 1.38 6.57 -25.89
N SER A 77 1.95 5.54 -25.32
CA SER A 77 1.83 4.18 -25.86
C SER A 77 0.39 3.67 -25.77
N ILE A 78 -0.29 3.94 -24.66
CA ILE A 78 -1.68 3.55 -24.48
C ILE A 78 -2.57 4.29 -25.48
N VAL A 79 -2.34 5.57 -25.68
CA VAL A 79 -3.08 6.38 -26.65
C VAL A 79 -2.88 5.83 -28.08
N TRP A 80 -1.65 5.44 -28.40
CA TRP A 80 -1.38 4.82 -29.70
C TRP A 80 -2.24 3.58 -29.93
N ALA A 81 -2.32 2.72 -28.92
CA ALA A 81 -3.11 1.50 -29.02
C ALA A 81 -4.61 1.82 -29.22
N HIS A 82 -5.12 2.80 -28.51
CA HIS A 82 -6.52 3.20 -28.66
C HIS A 82 -6.78 3.81 -30.04
N ASN A 83 -5.87 4.61 -30.54
CA ASN A 83 -5.98 5.16 -31.89
C ASN A 83 -5.98 4.07 -32.95
N LYS A 84 -5.19 3.03 -32.74
CA LYS A 84 -5.11 1.89 -33.66
C LYS A 84 -6.44 1.15 -33.73
N LEU A 85 -7.17 1.10 -32.61
CA LEU A 85 -8.48 0.47 -32.53
C LEU A 85 -9.62 1.44 -32.83
N LYS A 86 -9.30 2.69 -33.20
CA LYS A 86 -10.26 3.76 -33.52
C LYS A 86 -11.19 4.11 -32.35
N VAL A 87 -10.68 4.02 -31.11
CA VAL A 87 -11.38 4.38 -29.88
C VAL A 87 -10.64 5.47 -29.11
N ALA A 88 -10.10 6.44 -29.83
CA ALA A 88 -9.34 7.52 -29.22
C ALA A 88 -10.25 8.37 -28.31
N PRO A 89 -9.82 8.69 -27.07
CA PRO A 89 -10.59 9.54 -26.19
C PRO A 89 -10.58 10.99 -26.67
N THR A 90 -11.69 11.68 -26.43
CA THR A 90 -11.81 13.10 -26.77
C THR A 90 -10.84 13.94 -25.95
N ILE A 91 -10.73 13.65 -24.64
CA ILE A 91 -9.76 14.28 -23.77
C ILE A 91 -8.53 13.37 -23.73
N GLN A 92 -7.39 13.89 -24.16
CA GLN A 92 -6.17 13.09 -24.23
C GLN A 92 -5.61 12.90 -22.83
N PRO A 93 -5.28 11.65 -22.44
CA PRO A 93 -4.68 11.38 -21.14
C PRO A 93 -3.28 11.99 -21.06
N ARG A 94 -2.99 12.56 -19.93
CA ARG A 94 -1.70 13.18 -19.63
C ARG A 94 -1.25 12.75 -18.24
N ALA A 95 0.04 12.67 -18.04
CA ALA A 95 0.59 12.42 -16.72
C ALA A 95 0.27 13.59 -15.79
N LEU A 96 0.19 13.31 -14.49
CA LEU A 96 0.02 14.36 -13.49
C LEU A 96 1.19 15.33 -13.54
N SER A 97 0.94 16.58 -13.17
CA SER A 97 2.03 17.55 -13.03
C SER A 97 2.96 17.13 -11.90
N ILE A 98 4.17 17.69 -11.86
CA ILE A 98 5.14 17.38 -10.81
C ILE A 98 4.54 17.66 -9.43
N THR A 99 3.95 18.83 -9.27
CA THR A 99 3.34 19.24 -8.00
C THR A 99 2.16 18.34 -7.62
N GLN A 100 1.31 18.04 -8.58
CA GLN A 100 0.13 17.20 -8.36
C GLN A 100 0.53 15.77 -7.99
N GLY A 101 1.54 15.20 -8.65
CA GLY A 101 2.05 13.88 -8.32
C GLY A 101 2.57 13.80 -6.91
N ARG A 102 3.32 14.82 -6.48
CA ARG A 102 3.82 14.90 -5.11
C ARG A 102 2.68 14.99 -4.11
N ALA A 103 1.66 15.80 -4.40
CA ALA A 103 0.51 15.95 -3.52
C ALA A 103 -0.26 14.64 -3.39
N VAL A 104 -0.47 13.93 -4.48
CA VAL A 104 -1.15 12.63 -4.46
C VAL A 104 -0.37 11.62 -3.64
N GLY A 105 0.95 11.56 -3.83
CA GLY A 105 1.80 10.65 -3.08
C GLY A 105 1.76 10.92 -1.59
N VAL A 106 1.88 12.18 -1.19
CA VAL A 106 1.83 12.55 0.23
C VAL A 106 0.46 12.24 0.83
N THR A 107 -0.62 12.49 0.10
CA THR A 107 -1.97 12.20 0.58
C THR A 107 -2.16 10.71 0.85
N HIS A 108 -1.75 9.86 -0.09
CA HIS A 108 -1.87 8.41 0.09
C HIS A 108 -0.99 7.89 1.20
N LEU A 109 0.24 8.43 1.33
CA LEU A 109 1.13 8.05 2.41
C LEU A 109 0.54 8.43 3.77
N SER A 110 -0.07 9.61 3.86
CA SER A 110 -0.67 10.09 5.11
C SER A 110 -1.86 9.24 5.56
N LEU A 111 -2.64 8.70 4.62
CA LEU A 111 -3.77 7.81 4.96
C LEU A 111 -3.32 6.59 5.74
N ILE A 112 -2.14 6.07 5.46
CA ILE A 112 -1.61 4.89 6.13
C ILE A 112 -1.07 5.24 7.51
N HIS A 113 -0.58 6.46 7.70
CA HIS A 113 0.09 6.88 8.93
C HIS A 113 -0.82 7.63 9.90
N ILE A 114 -2.10 7.68 9.63
CA ILE A 114 -3.07 8.29 10.56
C ILE A 114 -3.18 7.52 11.86
#